data_4e090003b81767d99731fac8f804a502
#
_entry.id   4e090003b81767d99731fac8f804a502
#
_cell.length_a   1.000
_cell.length_b   1.000
_cell.length_c   1.000
_cell.angle_alpha   90.00
_cell.angle_beta   90.00
_cell.angle_gamma   90.00
#
_symmetry.space_group_name_H-M   'P 1'
#
loop_
_entity.id
_entity.type
_entity.pdbx_description
1 polymer ?
#
loop_
_entity_poly.entity_id
_entity_poly.type
_entity_poly.pdbx_seq_one_letter_code
_entity_poly.pdbx_strand_id
1 'polypeptide(L)'
;MSTRNIWNESAYFLGPKSENAAWFRAEFQSILDQWFDWRRALFGSDPSPIPPDMRLTAGFLAERELISQKVHELGVLMTGEVPKYTPRYIGHMVSELSIPALLGHFATLLHNPNNTSRDVSRVSGVVEDEAIARLAAMVGSD
;
A
#
# COMPACT_ATOMS: atom_id res chain seq x y z
N MET A 1 -29.71 6.44 -18.08
CA MET A 1 -28.84 6.80 -16.94
C MET A 1 -29.00 5.72 -15.89
N SER A 2 -28.01 4.85 -15.72
CA SER A 2 -28.01 3.83 -14.68
C SER A 2 -27.85 4.55 -13.33
N THR A 3 -28.82 4.44 -12.46
CA THR A 3 -28.71 4.87 -11.05
C THR A 3 -27.64 4.01 -10.42
N ARG A 4 -26.37 4.48 -10.39
CA ARG A 4 -25.34 3.89 -9.56
C ARG A 4 -25.89 3.86 -8.12
N ASN A 5 -25.99 2.67 -7.60
CA ASN A 5 -26.44 2.45 -6.23
C ASN A 5 -25.33 2.98 -5.30
N ILE A 6 -25.48 4.19 -4.80
CA ILE A 6 -24.50 4.89 -3.94
C ILE A 6 -24.09 4.03 -2.71
N TRP A 7 -24.96 3.13 -2.29
CA TRP A 7 -24.68 2.18 -1.20
C TRP A 7 -23.61 1.14 -1.53
N ASN A 8 -23.28 0.95 -2.81
CA ASN A 8 -22.25 0.00 -3.24
C ASN A 8 -20.83 0.58 -3.14
N GLU A 9 -20.68 1.90 -3.03
CA GLU A 9 -19.35 2.55 -2.96
C GLU A 9 -18.70 2.38 -1.58
N SER A 10 -19.50 2.33 -0.50
CA SER A 10 -18.98 2.07 0.85
C SER A 10 -18.36 0.67 1.00
N ALA A 11 -18.70 -0.28 0.12
CA ALA A 11 -18.11 -1.61 0.10
C ALA A 11 -16.61 -1.63 -0.26
N TYR A 12 -16.08 -0.53 -0.82
CA TYR A 12 -14.65 -0.40 -1.15
C TYR A 12 -13.79 0.11 0.02
N PHE A 13 -14.39 0.36 1.17
CA PHE A 13 -13.69 0.76 2.38
C PHE A 13 -13.47 -0.42 3.32
N LEU A 14 -12.52 -0.28 4.25
CA LEU A 14 -12.26 -1.33 5.24
C LEU A 14 -13.49 -1.59 6.13
N GLY A 15 -14.22 -0.54 6.42
CA GLY A 15 -15.38 -0.53 7.31
C GLY A 15 -15.02 -0.30 8.77
N PRO A 16 -15.91 0.33 9.55
CA PRO A 16 -15.63 0.79 10.93
C PRO A 16 -15.37 -0.37 11.91
N LYS A 17 -15.75 -1.59 11.57
CA LYS A 17 -15.47 -2.81 12.35
C LYS A 17 -14.51 -3.75 11.60
N SER A 18 -13.80 -3.22 10.60
CA SER A 18 -12.89 -3.99 9.75
C SER A 18 -13.61 -5.11 8.97
N GLU A 19 -14.83 -4.87 8.50
CA GLU A 19 -15.67 -5.84 7.79
C GLU A 19 -14.96 -6.44 6.59
N ASN A 20 -14.16 -5.63 5.88
CA ASN A 20 -13.40 -6.05 4.71
C ASN A 20 -11.94 -6.46 5.00
N ALA A 21 -11.59 -6.73 6.26
CA ALA A 21 -10.21 -7.05 6.64
C ALA A 21 -9.65 -8.30 5.94
N ALA A 22 -10.48 -9.31 5.70
CA ALA A 22 -10.07 -10.55 5.01
C ALA A 22 -9.68 -10.26 3.55
N TRP A 23 -10.49 -9.50 2.84
CA TRP A 23 -10.19 -9.05 1.48
C TRP A 23 -8.91 -8.21 1.45
N PHE A 24 -8.81 -7.19 2.29
CA PHE A 24 -7.64 -6.33 2.35
C PHE A 24 -6.34 -7.13 2.60
N ARG A 25 -6.36 -8.08 3.55
CA ARG A 25 -5.20 -8.92 3.83
C ARG A 25 -4.79 -9.78 2.65
N ALA A 26 -5.76 -10.38 1.97
CA ALA A 26 -5.48 -11.24 0.82
C ALA A 26 -4.81 -10.45 -0.31
N GLU A 27 -5.32 -9.27 -0.65
CA GLU A 27 -4.75 -8.43 -1.69
C GLU A 27 -3.38 -7.86 -1.28
N PHE A 28 -3.24 -7.43 -0.03
CA PHE A 28 -1.97 -6.93 0.49
C PHE A 28 -0.88 -8.02 0.46
N GLN A 29 -1.22 -9.25 0.89
CA GLN A 29 -0.31 -10.38 0.81
C GLN A 29 0.07 -10.71 -0.64
N SER A 30 -0.90 -10.67 -1.56
CA SER A 30 -0.65 -10.89 -2.99
C SER A 30 0.36 -9.87 -3.56
N ILE A 31 0.25 -8.59 -3.19
CA ILE A 31 1.21 -7.55 -3.59
C ILE A 31 2.62 -7.87 -3.05
N LEU A 32 2.73 -8.27 -1.79
CA LEU A 32 4.01 -8.64 -1.19
C LEU A 32 4.64 -9.84 -1.88
N ASP A 33 3.86 -10.88 -2.15
CA ASP A 33 4.33 -12.11 -2.79
C ASP A 33 4.82 -11.81 -4.22
N GLN A 34 4.07 -11.05 -5.00
CA GLN A 34 4.47 -10.61 -6.34
C GLN A 34 5.77 -9.78 -6.31
N TRP A 35 5.91 -8.89 -5.35
CA TRP A 35 7.11 -8.07 -5.19
C TRP A 35 8.34 -8.91 -4.80
N PHE A 36 8.18 -9.90 -3.91
CA PHE A 36 9.24 -10.82 -3.54
C PHE A 36 9.64 -11.73 -4.71
N ASP A 37 8.67 -12.24 -5.47
CA ASP A 37 8.91 -13.08 -6.65
C ASP A 37 9.63 -12.29 -7.74
N TRP A 38 9.22 -11.08 -8.01
CA TRP A 38 9.90 -10.19 -8.94
C TRP A 38 11.37 -9.96 -8.55
N ARG A 39 11.65 -9.69 -7.27
CA ARG A 39 13.02 -9.49 -6.78
C ARG A 39 13.86 -10.75 -6.93
N ARG A 40 13.31 -11.92 -6.66
CA ARG A 40 14.00 -13.20 -6.81
C ARG A 40 14.31 -13.53 -8.27
N ALA A 41 13.37 -13.26 -9.16
CA ALA A 41 13.51 -13.56 -10.58
C ALA A 41 14.51 -12.65 -11.30
N LEU A 42 14.56 -11.37 -10.92
CA LEU A 42 15.35 -10.37 -11.65
C LEU A 42 16.87 -10.59 -11.56
N PHE A 43 17.35 -11.08 -10.42
CA PHE A 43 18.78 -11.29 -10.12
C PHE A 43 19.07 -12.69 -9.57
N GLY A 44 18.30 -13.69 -9.99
CA GLY A 44 18.35 -15.05 -9.44
C GLY A 44 19.71 -15.75 -9.58
N SER A 45 20.56 -15.30 -10.52
CA SER A 45 21.93 -15.82 -10.73
C SER A 45 23.00 -15.07 -9.93
N ASP A 46 22.67 -13.91 -9.37
CA ASP A 46 23.64 -13.11 -8.64
C ASP A 46 23.88 -13.69 -7.23
N PRO A 47 25.14 -13.60 -6.71
CA PRO A 47 25.40 -14.00 -5.34
C PRO A 47 24.61 -13.12 -4.37
N SER A 48 24.06 -13.72 -3.31
CA SER A 48 23.35 -12.97 -2.28
C SER A 48 24.34 -12.07 -1.51
N PRO A 49 24.11 -10.74 -1.47
CA PRO A 49 24.92 -9.85 -0.66
C PRO A 49 24.66 -10.01 0.85
N ILE A 50 23.64 -10.78 1.20
CA ILE A 50 23.26 -11.06 2.60
C ILE A 50 23.40 -12.57 2.82
N PRO A 51 24.61 -13.05 3.20
CA PRO A 51 24.83 -14.47 3.42
C PRO A 51 24.02 -14.99 4.62
N PRO A 52 23.64 -16.30 4.59
CA PRO A 52 22.81 -16.89 5.64
C PRO A 52 23.38 -16.74 7.05
N ASP A 53 24.70 -16.90 7.21
CA ASP A 53 25.40 -16.79 8.49
C ASP A 53 25.31 -15.39 9.10
N MET A 54 25.35 -14.33 8.29
CA MET A 54 25.15 -12.95 8.76
C MET A 54 23.80 -12.79 9.44
N ARG A 55 22.74 -13.43 8.92
CA ARG A 55 21.38 -13.37 9.45
C ARG A 55 21.17 -14.20 10.71
N LEU A 56 22.14 -15.01 11.08
CA LEU A 56 22.11 -15.90 12.25
C LEU A 56 23.04 -15.40 13.38
N THR A 57 23.76 -14.31 13.18
CA THR A 57 24.55 -13.73 14.26
C THR A 57 23.69 -13.26 15.42
N ALA A 58 24.20 -13.42 16.64
CA ALA A 58 23.49 -12.96 17.83
C ALA A 58 23.18 -11.45 17.80
N GLY A 59 24.11 -10.65 17.27
CA GLY A 59 23.91 -9.21 17.08
C GLY A 59 22.74 -8.89 16.15
N PHE A 60 22.71 -9.51 14.96
CA PHE A 60 21.62 -9.30 14.02
C PHE A 60 20.26 -9.73 14.60
N LEU A 61 20.21 -10.87 15.30
CA LEU A 61 18.97 -11.36 15.89
C LEU A 61 18.46 -10.41 17.00
N ALA A 62 19.36 -9.86 17.80
CA ALA A 62 19.00 -8.87 18.82
C ALA A 62 18.46 -7.56 18.20
N GLU A 63 19.13 -7.05 17.16
CA GLU A 63 18.67 -5.86 16.43
C GLU A 63 17.29 -6.09 15.77
N ARG A 64 17.10 -7.25 15.15
CA ARG A 64 15.81 -7.61 14.54
C ARG A 64 14.69 -7.64 15.58
N GLU A 65 14.95 -8.20 16.75
CA GLU A 65 13.99 -8.24 17.85
C GLU A 65 13.64 -6.83 18.33
N LEU A 66 14.66 -5.96 18.50
CA LEU A 66 14.46 -4.57 18.86
C LEU A 66 13.60 -3.83 17.82
N ILE A 67 13.86 -4.03 16.53
CA ILE A 67 13.04 -3.44 15.44
C ILE A 67 11.60 -3.94 15.55
N SER A 68 11.39 -5.24 15.75
CA SER A 68 10.04 -5.81 15.90
C SER A 68 9.29 -5.20 17.08
N GLN A 69 9.97 -5.03 18.20
CA GLN A 69 9.41 -4.36 19.38
C GLN A 69 9.03 -2.90 19.08
N LYS A 70 9.90 -2.14 18.40
CA LYS A 70 9.64 -0.74 18.04
C LYS A 70 8.48 -0.60 17.05
N VAL A 71 8.35 -1.50 16.08
CA VAL A 71 7.21 -1.55 15.18
C VAL A 71 5.91 -1.81 15.95
N HIS A 72 5.93 -2.73 16.90
CA HIS A 72 4.77 -3.00 17.76
C HIS A 72 4.40 -1.78 18.62
N GLU A 73 5.38 -1.17 19.28
CA GLU A 73 5.18 0.06 20.08
C GLU A 73 4.56 1.18 19.24
N LEU A 74 5.08 1.41 18.01
CA LEU A 74 4.51 2.37 17.08
C LEU A 74 3.05 2.04 16.75
N GLY A 75 2.75 0.76 16.45
CA GLY A 75 1.38 0.31 16.19
C GLY A 75 0.43 0.63 17.35
N VAL A 76 0.88 0.40 18.58
CA VAL A 76 0.11 0.73 19.80
C VAL A 76 -0.09 2.25 19.91
N LEU A 77 0.96 3.05 19.72
CA LEU A 77 0.85 4.52 19.75
C LEU A 77 -0.14 5.05 18.71
N MET A 78 -0.14 4.49 17.50
CA MET A 78 -1.03 4.89 16.42
C MET A 78 -2.52 4.61 16.72
N THR A 79 -2.83 3.74 17.68
CA THR A 79 -4.23 3.55 18.13
C THR A 79 -4.80 4.77 18.86
N GLY A 80 -3.95 5.71 19.28
CA GLY A 80 -4.35 6.99 19.87
C GLY A 80 -4.75 8.06 18.85
N GLU A 81 -4.59 7.79 17.54
CA GLU A 81 -4.96 8.74 16.48
C GLU A 81 -6.48 8.90 16.34
N VAL A 82 -6.87 10.02 15.74
CA VAL A 82 -8.29 10.32 15.50
C VAL A 82 -8.89 9.27 14.57
N PRO A 83 -9.96 8.56 14.98
CA PRO A 83 -10.54 7.46 14.19
C PRO A 83 -11.38 7.98 13.01
N LYS A 84 -10.74 8.42 11.95
CA LYS A 84 -11.36 9.02 10.75
C LYS A 84 -12.29 8.08 9.99
N TYR A 85 -12.19 6.78 10.24
CA TYR A 85 -13.02 5.72 9.64
C TYR A 85 -14.39 5.54 10.32
N THR A 86 -14.62 6.17 11.48
CA THR A 86 -15.87 6.01 12.21
C THR A 86 -16.96 6.92 11.65
N PRO A 87 -18.24 6.46 11.56
CA PRO A 87 -19.35 7.33 11.18
C PRO A 87 -19.63 8.46 12.18
N ARG A 88 -18.96 8.47 13.33
CA ARG A 88 -19.00 9.56 14.32
C ARG A 88 -17.96 10.65 14.05
N TYR A 89 -17.05 10.45 13.11
CA TYR A 89 -16.07 11.45 12.76
C TYR A 89 -16.71 12.55 11.91
N ILE A 90 -16.71 13.75 12.44
CA ILE A 90 -17.15 14.97 11.75
C ILE A 90 -15.93 15.86 11.63
N GLY A 91 -15.10 15.60 10.65
CA GLY A 91 -13.86 16.31 10.40
C GLY A 91 -13.84 16.96 9.04
N HIS A 92 -12.93 17.93 8.88
CA HIS A 92 -12.74 18.69 7.65
C HIS A 92 -11.57 18.08 6.84
N MET A 93 -11.77 17.89 5.53
CA MET A 93 -10.76 17.58 4.51
C MET A 93 -10.05 16.22 4.58
N VAL A 94 -10.24 15.39 5.60
CA VAL A 94 -9.57 14.08 5.69
C VAL A 94 -10.59 12.99 6.01
N SER A 95 -10.60 11.94 5.20
CA SER A 95 -11.46 10.77 5.38
C SER A 95 -10.63 9.47 5.34
N GLU A 96 -11.28 8.35 5.60
CA GLU A 96 -10.70 7.03 5.37
C GLU A 96 -10.34 6.84 3.89
N LEU A 97 -9.21 6.21 3.61
CA LEU A 97 -8.84 5.80 2.26
C LEU A 97 -9.58 4.52 1.89
N SER A 98 -10.03 4.43 0.64
CA SER A 98 -10.59 3.17 0.13
C SER A 98 -9.52 2.08 0.03
N ILE A 99 -9.95 0.80 0.08
CA ILE A 99 -9.03 -0.33 -0.05
C ILE A 99 -8.19 -0.26 -1.34
N PRO A 100 -8.75 0.03 -2.54
CA PRO A 100 -7.94 0.20 -3.74
C PRO A 100 -6.89 1.30 -3.61
N ALA A 101 -7.21 2.43 -2.95
CA ALA A 101 -6.26 3.51 -2.73
C ALA A 101 -5.12 3.10 -1.79
N LEU A 102 -5.43 2.39 -0.70
CA LEU A 102 -4.43 1.84 0.22
C LEU A 102 -3.50 0.86 -0.48
N LEU A 103 -4.06 -0.09 -1.24
CA LEU A 103 -3.29 -1.12 -1.97
C LEU A 103 -2.38 -0.48 -3.03
N GLY A 104 -2.88 0.48 -3.79
CA GLY A 104 -2.08 1.24 -4.76
C GLY A 104 -0.94 2.01 -4.10
N HIS A 105 -1.21 2.63 -2.95
CA HIS A 105 -0.18 3.34 -2.18
C HIS A 105 0.92 2.39 -1.69
N PHE A 106 0.57 1.23 -1.14
CA PHE A 106 1.54 0.21 -0.71
C PHE A 106 2.35 -0.34 -1.87
N ALA A 107 1.72 -0.67 -3.01
CA ALA A 107 2.43 -1.14 -4.20
C ALA A 107 3.47 -0.10 -4.66
N THR A 108 3.08 1.18 -4.69
CA THR A 108 3.98 2.29 -5.04
C THR A 108 5.12 2.42 -4.03
N LEU A 109 4.85 2.32 -2.73
CA LEU A 109 5.87 2.41 -1.67
C LEU A 109 6.93 1.33 -1.82
N LEU A 110 6.56 0.09 -2.14
CA LEU A 110 7.49 -1.03 -2.31
C LEU A 110 8.46 -0.82 -3.50
N HIS A 111 7.99 -0.21 -4.57
CA HIS A 111 8.80 0.06 -5.77
C HIS A 111 9.52 1.41 -5.73
N ASN A 112 9.08 2.33 -4.88
CA ASN A 112 9.61 3.70 -4.73
C ASN A 112 9.94 4.37 -6.08
N PRO A 113 8.96 4.45 -7.02
CA PRO A 113 9.20 5.00 -8.35
C PRO A 113 9.48 6.49 -8.30
N ASN A 114 10.30 6.96 -9.24
CA ASN A 114 10.57 8.38 -9.42
C ASN A 114 10.11 8.83 -10.81
N ASN A 115 9.01 9.58 -10.89
CA ASN A 115 8.37 9.98 -12.14
C ASN A 115 9.05 11.16 -12.86
N THR A 116 10.33 11.43 -12.59
CA THR A 116 11.08 12.52 -13.26
C THR A 116 11.33 12.25 -14.74
N SER A 117 11.43 10.99 -15.16
CA SER A 117 11.55 10.61 -16.56
C SER A 117 10.99 9.21 -16.81
N ARG A 118 10.61 8.93 -18.06
CA ARG A 118 10.12 7.60 -18.47
C ARG A 118 11.19 6.51 -18.42
N ASP A 119 12.46 6.85 -18.48
CA ASP A 119 13.56 5.89 -18.37
C ASP A 119 13.69 5.36 -16.94
N VAL A 120 13.41 6.20 -15.96
CA VAL A 120 13.47 5.87 -14.52
C VAL A 120 12.16 5.28 -14.02
N SER A 121 11.03 5.66 -14.63
CA SER A 121 9.68 5.29 -14.22
C SER A 121 8.87 4.74 -15.39
N ARG A 122 9.18 3.49 -15.79
CA ARG A 122 8.60 2.86 -16.97
C ARG A 122 7.12 2.53 -16.82
N VAL A 123 6.66 2.21 -15.64
CA VAL A 123 5.28 1.79 -15.35
C VAL A 123 4.49 2.92 -14.73
N SER A 124 4.99 3.55 -13.67
CA SER A 124 4.23 4.58 -12.94
C SER A 124 3.93 5.81 -13.79
N GLY A 125 4.82 6.19 -14.73
CA GLY A 125 4.52 7.25 -15.70
C GLY A 125 3.35 6.93 -16.63
N VAL A 126 3.19 5.67 -17.04
CA VAL A 126 2.03 5.23 -17.83
C VAL A 126 0.74 5.25 -17.00
N VAL A 127 0.82 4.79 -15.76
CA VAL A 127 -0.32 4.82 -14.82
C VAL A 127 -0.76 6.26 -14.53
N GLU A 128 0.19 7.18 -14.40
CA GLU A 128 -0.08 8.62 -14.20
C GLU A 128 -0.81 9.21 -15.41
N ASP A 129 -0.36 8.96 -16.64
CA ASP A 129 -1.04 9.41 -17.86
C ASP A 129 -2.46 8.89 -17.94
N GLU A 130 -2.67 7.60 -17.62
CA GLU A 130 -4.01 7.00 -17.62
C GLU A 130 -4.91 7.65 -16.57
N ALA A 131 -4.39 7.92 -15.38
CA ALA A 131 -5.13 8.59 -14.32
C ALA A 131 -5.52 10.02 -14.73
N ILE A 132 -4.60 10.77 -15.34
CA ILE A 132 -4.85 12.11 -15.86
C ILE A 132 -5.95 12.08 -16.92
N ALA A 133 -5.86 11.16 -17.89
CA ALA A 133 -6.86 11.04 -18.95
C ALA A 133 -8.26 10.71 -18.40
N ARG A 134 -8.34 9.83 -17.39
CA ARG A 134 -9.62 9.51 -16.74
C ARG A 134 -10.19 10.70 -15.96
N LEU A 135 -9.34 11.46 -15.24
CA LEU A 135 -9.77 12.66 -14.54
C LEU A 135 -10.24 13.75 -15.52
N ALA A 136 -9.51 13.97 -16.61
CA ALA A 136 -9.90 14.91 -17.65
C ALA A 136 -11.29 14.57 -18.23
N ALA A 137 -11.51 13.29 -18.57
CA ALA A 137 -12.81 12.83 -19.04
C ALA A 137 -13.96 13.03 -18.04
N MET A 138 -13.67 12.93 -16.73
CA MET A 138 -14.69 13.16 -15.69
C MET A 138 -15.15 14.61 -15.61
N VAL A 139 -14.27 15.57 -15.92
CA VAL A 139 -14.57 17.01 -15.89
C VAL A 139 -14.92 17.57 -17.27
N GLY A 140 -14.99 16.72 -18.30
CA GLY A 140 -15.35 17.14 -19.67
C GLY A 140 -14.23 17.91 -20.38
N SER A 141 -12.98 17.64 -20.02
CA SER A 141 -11.79 18.16 -20.69
C SER A 141 -11.27 17.10 -21.67
N ASP A 142 -11.14 17.47 -22.94
CA ASP A 142 -10.53 16.65 -23.99
C ASP A 142 -9.01 16.75 -23.99
#